data_dfaa0c7d8ceea91aa31a9159467dd1b6
#
_entry.id   dfaa0c7d8ceea91aa31a9159467dd1b6
#
_cell.length_a   1.000
_cell.length_b   1.000
_cell.length_c   1.000
_cell.angle_alpha   90.00
_cell.angle_beta   90.00
_cell.angle_gamma   90.00
#
_symmetry.space_group_name_H-M   'P 1'
#
loop_
_entity.id
_entity.type
_entity.pdbx_description
1 polymer ?
#
loop_
_entity_poly.entity_id
_entity_poly.type
_entity_poly.pdbx_seq_one_letter_code
_entity_poly.pdbx_strand_id
1 'polypeptide(L)'
;SENVTGYDKNGNIKSLQRYGQTGASAYGLIDNLTFTLNGNQLSRVDDAVMASAYGGGFEFKDGVKQVGEYTYDANGNLTKDLNKGITDIQYNCLNLPSAVTFSDGSTITYVYAADGTKLRTVHKIGGATTTTDYCGNVVYENGAQKLLITEEGYITLSDNKYYYYLKDHQGNNRVVINQSGAVEETNHYYLFGGVFASSTSTQPYKYNSKEYD
;
A
#
# COMPACT_ATOMS: atom_id res chain seq x y z
N SER A 1 8.62 -3.38 -15.82
CA SER A 1 7.96 -2.17 -16.41
C SER A 1 6.46 -2.27 -16.24
N GLU A 2 5.81 -1.12 -16.23
CA GLU A 2 4.35 -0.97 -16.16
C GLU A 2 3.92 -0.08 -17.33
N ASN A 3 2.87 -0.46 -18.05
CA ASN A 3 2.43 0.20 -19.26
C ASN A 3 0.91 0.27 -19.32
N VAL A 4 0.35 1.48 -19.37
CA VAL A 4 -1.08 1.68 -19.62
C VAL A 4 -1.34 1.54 -21.12
N THR A 5 -2.17 0.57 -21.48
CA THR A 5 -2.43 0.21 -22.88
C THR A 5 -3.72 0.78 -23.43
N GLY A 6 -4.57 1.37 -22.59
CA GLY A 6 -5.80 2.00 -23.03
C GLY A 6 -6.43 2.94 -22.01
N TYR A 7 -7.06 4.00 -22.55
CA TYR A 7 -7.85 4.96 -21.78
C TYR A 7 -9.25 5.10 -22.39
N ASP A 8 -10.22 5.53 -21.58
CA ASP A 8 -11.49 6.03 -22.10
C ASP A 8 -11.40 7.53 -22.46
N LYS A 9 -12.53 8.11 -22.90
CA LYS A 9 -12.60 9.54 -23.26
C LYS A 9 -12.48 10.48 -22.06
N ASN A 10 -12.68 9.99 -20.84
CA ASN A 10 -12.57 10.77 -19.60
C ASN A 10 -11.15 10.68 -19.01
N GLY A 11 -10.25 9.90 -19.64
CA GLY A 11 -8.90 9.66 -19.16
C GLY A 11 -8.78 8.53 -18.12
N ASN A 12 -9.83 7.75 -17.90
CA ASN A 12 -9.76 6.59 -17.02
C ASN A 12 -8.98 5.47 -17.68
N ILE A 13 -8.13 4.79 -16.92
CA ILE A 13 -7.37 3.63 -17.39
C ILE A 13 -8.34 2.47 -17.66
N LYS A 14 -8.28 1.92 -18.87
CA LYS A 14 -9.07 0.76 -19.32
C LYS A 14 -8.29 -0.52 -19.34
N SER A 15 -6.98 -0.43 -19.51
CA SER A 15 -6.11 -1.61 -19.54
C SER A 15 -4.69 -1.25 -19.17
N LEU A 16 -4.00 -2.20 -18.49
CA LEU A 16 -2.64 -2.03 -18.00
C LEU A 16 -1.90 -3.36 -18.09
N GLN A 17 -0.66 -3.30 -18.54
CA GLN A 17 0.26 -4.44 -18.52
C GLN A 17 1.41 -4.16 -17.55
N ARG A 18 1.77 -5.19 -16.77
CA ARG A 18 2.90 -5.12 -15.86
C ARG A 18 3.84 -6.29 -16.13
N TYR A 19 5.12 -5.96 -16.24
CA TYR A 19 6.19 -6.94 -16.42
C TYR A 19 7.05 -6.99 -15.18
N GLY A 20 7.31 -8.17 -14.68
CA GLY A 20 8.11 -8.43 -13.50
C GLY A 20 8.86 -9.72 -13.59
N GLN A 21 9.44 -10.14 -12.48
CA GLN A 21 10.17 -11.39 -12.38
C GLN A 21 9.18 -12.57 -12.34
N THR A 22 9.36 -13.54 -13.22
CA THR A 22 8.54 -14.76 -13.34
C THR A 22 9.32 -16.01 -12.93
N GLY A 23 10.61 -15.87 -12.63
CA GLY A 23 11.51 -16.93 -12.17
C GLY A 23 12.83 -16.34 -11.70
N ALA A 24 13.73 -17.13 -11.13
CA ALA A 24 15.00 -16.68 -10.56
C ALA A 24 15.85 -15.82 -11.53
N SER A 25 15.79 -16.09 -12.84
CA SER A 25 16.48 -15.32 -13.89
C SER A 25 15.55 -15.02 -15.07
N ALA A 26 14.23 -15.17 -14.90
CA ALA A 26 13.25 -14.96 -15.95
C ALA A 26 12.38 -13.72 -15.63
N TYR A 27 12.08 -12.95 -16.68
CA TYR A 27 11.17 -11.79 -16.64
C TYR A 27 10.10 -11.96 -17.70
N GLY A 28 8.88 -11.55 -17.39
CA GLY A 28 7.75 -11.68 -18.29
C GLY A 28 6.56 -10.85 -17.85
N LEU A 29 5.45 -11.02 -18.53
CA LEU A 29 4.17 -10.41 -18.21
C LEU A 29 3.63 -11.07 -16.93
N ILE A 30 3.37 -10.26 -15.91
CA ILE A 30 2.82 -10.70 -14.60
C ILE A 30 1.38 -10.26 -14.41
N ASP A 31 0.97 -9.17 -15.06
CA ASP A 31 -0.43 -8.71 -15.10
C ASP A 31 -0.80 -8.23 -16.51
N ASN A 32 -2.00 -8.55 -16.94
CA ASN A 32 -2.63 -8.00 -18.14
C ASN A 32 -4.08 -7.63 -17.81
N LEU A 33 -4.21 -6.47 -17.17
CA LEU A 33 -5.42 -6.04 -16.53
C LEU A 33 -6.39 -5.36 -17.50
N THR A 34 -7.66 -5.68 -17.34
CA THR A 34 -8.79 -4.97 -17.96
C THR A 34 -9.68 -4.38 -16.87
N PHE A 35 -9.95 -3.08 -16.95
CA PHE A 35 -10.75 -2.33 -15.98
C PHE A 35 -12.16 -2.09 -16.52
N THR A 36 -13.16 -2.60 -15.81
CA THR A 36 -14.58 -2.30 -16.08
C THR A 36 -15.02 -1.17 -15.15
N LEU A 37 -15.54 -0.11 -15.76
CA LEU A 37 -15.94 1.11 -15.05
C LEU A 37 -17.45 1.32 -15.15
N ASN A 38 -18.03 1.90 -14.11
CA ASN A 38 -19.37 2.50 -14.12
C ASN A 38 -19.20 4.02 -13.95
N GLY A 39 -19.33 4.77 -15.06
CA GLY A 39 -18.87 6.16 -15.09
C GLY A 39 -17.36 6.24 -14.84
N ASN A 40 -16.96 6.95 -13.80
CA ASN A 40 -15.56 7.06 -13.36
C ASN A 40 -15.22 6.13 -12.18
N GLN A 41 -16.15 5.28 -11.75
CA GLN A 41 -15.94 4.34 -10.65
C GLN A 41 -15.57 2.97 -11.18
N LEU A 42 -14.52 2.38 -10.59
CA LEU A 42 -14.10 1.02 -10.90
C LEU A 42 -15.16 0.03 -10.40
N SER A 43 -15.59 -0.89 -11.24
CA SER A 43 -16.58 -1.94 -10.90
C SER A 43 -15.96 -3.32 -10.83
N ARG A 44 -14.97 -3.59 -11.71
CA ARG A 44 -14.31 -4.89 -11.82
C ARG A 44 -12.94 -4.74 -12.45
N VAL A 45 -12.01 -5.61 -12.05
CA VAL A 45 -10.71 -5.80 -12.71
C VAL A 45 -10.57 -7.27 -13.08
N ASP A 46 -10.23 -7.54 -14.33
CA ASP A 46 -9.90 -8.88 -14.81
C ASP A 46 -8.42 -8.95 -15.16
N ASP A 47 -7.73 -9.97 -14.70
CA ASP A 47 -6.38 -10.30 -15.14
C ASP A 47 -6.40 -11.50 -16.08
N ALA A 48 -5.84 -11.34 -17.27
CA ALA A 48 -5.67 -12.42 -18.25
C ALA A 48 -4.43 -13.27 -18.01
N VAL A 49 -3.56 -12.89 -17.07
CA VAL A 49 -2.35 -13.64 -16.72
C VAL A 49 -2.65 -14.55 -15.53
N MET A 50 -2.35 -15.85 -15.69
CA MET A 50 -2.54 -16.84 -14.63
C MET A 50 -1.26 -17.11 -13.83
N ALA A 51 -0.11 -16.58 -14.27
CA ALA A 51 1.18 -16.80 -13.63
C ALA A 51 1.39 -15.79 -12.50
N SER A 52 1.79 -16.29 -11.33
CA SER A 52 2.15 -15.43 -10.19
C SER A 52 3.56 -14.86 -10.35
N ALA A 53 3.78 -13.65 -9.85
CA ALA A 53 5.10 -13.06 -9.75
C ALA A 53 6.02 -13.94 -8.89
N TYR A 54 7.28 -14.06 -9.32
CA TYR A 54 8.27 -14.90 -8.63
C TYR A 54 8.61 -14.33 -7.25
N GLY A 55 8.75 -15.24 -6.26
CA GLY A 55 9.18 -14.86 -4.91
C GLY A 55 8.20 -13.96 -4.14
N GLY A 56 6.91 -13.97 -4.50
CA GLY A 56 5.90 -13.11 -3.87
C GLY A 56 6.01 -11.64 -4.29
N GLY A 57 6.57 -11.37 -5.48
CA GLY A 57 6.65 -10.02 -6.04
C GLY A 57 5.28 -9.37 -6.20
N PHE A 58 5.27 -8.05 -6.33
CA PHE A 58 4.06 -7.27 -6.51
C PHE A 58 3.34 -7.66 -7.82
N GLU A 59 2.08 -8.06 -7.70
CA GLU A 59 1.16 -8.34 -8.80
C GLU A 59 -0.28 -8.05 -8.37
N PHE A 60 -1.20 -7.90 -9.31
CA PHE A 60 -2.62 -7.87 -9.00
C PHE A 60 -3.12 -9.27 -8.65
N LYS A 61 -3.86 -9.40 -7.55
CA LYS A 61 -4.47 -10.66 -7.14
C LYS A 61 -5.94 -10.69 -7.58
N ASP A 62 -6.20 -11.25 -8.76
CA ASP A 62 -7.56 -11.46 -9.30
C ASP A 62 -8.21 -12.67 -8.62
N GLY A 63 -8.59 -12.50 -7.35
CA GLY A 63 -9.20 -13.54 -6.51
C GLY A 63 -10.70 -13.68 -6.69
N VAL A 64 -11.37 -12.66 -7.26
CA VAL A 64 -12.83 -12.59 -7.36
C VAL A 64 -13.24 -12.17 -8.76
N LYS A 65 -13.94 -13.07 -9.46
CA LYS A 65 -14.37 -12.84 -10.86
C LYS A 65 -15.89 -12.62 -10.94
N GLN A 66 -16.36 -11.49 -10.41
CA GLN A 66 -17.79 -11.17 -10.40
C GLN A 66 -18.05 -9.68 -10.65
N VAL A 67 -19.28 -9.34 -10.99
CA VAL A 67 -19.73 -7.94 -11.09
C VAL A 67 -19.82 -7.35 -9.68
N GLY A 68 -19.36 -6.11 -9.50
CA GLY A 68 -19.42 -5.40 -8.22
C GLY A 68 -18.36 -5.82 -7.22
N GLU A 69 -17.16 -6.17 -7.69
CA GLU A 69 -15.97 -6.37 -6.84
C GLU A 69 -15.65 -5.13 -6.01
N TYR A 70 -15.95 -3.96 -6.57
CA TYR A 70 -15.81 -2.65 -5.96
C TYR A 70 -17.17 -2.00 -5.80
N THR A 71 -17.47 -1.48 -4.62
CA THR A 71 -18.70 -0.73 -4.36
C THR A 71 -18.38 0.58 -3.66
N TYR A 72 -19.29 1.55 -3.79
CA TYR A 72 -19.06 2.91 -3.31
C TYR A 72 -20.30 3.42 -2.57
N ASP A 73 -20.07 4.36 -1.64
CA ASP A 73 -21.15 5.12 -1.00
C ASP A 73 -21.65 6.27 -1.88
N ALA A 74 -22.61 7.04 -1.37
CA ALA A 74 -23.18 8.18 -2.09
C ALA A 74 -22.18 9.34 -2.29
N ASN A 75 -21.11 9.39 -1.52
CA ASN A 75 -20.03 10.39 -1.63
C ASN A 75 -18.94 9.94 -2.63
N GLY A 76 -19.02 8.71 -3.14
CA GLY A 76 -18.02 8.10 -4.02
C GLY A 76 -16.86 7.43 -3.30
N ASN A 77 -16.94 7.24 -1.98
CA ASN A 77 -15.93 6.53 -1.22
C ASN A 77 -16.07 5.01 -1.43
N LEU A 78 -14.95 4.31 -1.57
CA LEU A 78 -14.92 2.86 -1.74
C LEU A 78 -15.43 2.16 -0.48
N THR A 79 -16.45 1.31 -0.60
CA THR A 79 -17.00 0.55 0.54
C THR A 79 -16.62 -0.92 0.53
N LYS A 80 -16.19 -1.47 -0.63
CA LYS A 80 -15.68 -2.84 -0.77
C LYS A 80 -14.57 -2.91 -1.80
N ASP A 81 -13.60 -3.79 -1.54
CA ASP A 81 -12.60 -4.27 -2.49
C ASP A 81 -12.44 -5.78 -2.25
N LEU A 82 -13.19 -6.57 -2.99
CA LEU A 82 -13.23 -8.01 -2.77
C LEU A 82 -11.93 -8.71 -3.19
N ASN A 83 -11.16 -8.14 -4.11
CA ASN A 83 -9.85 -8.69 -4.51
C ASN A 83 -8.81 -8.56 -3.39
N LYS A 84 -8.95 -7.55 -2.53
CA LYS A 84 -8.19 -7.43 -1.28
C LYS A 84 -8.86 -8.10 -0.08
N GLY A 85 -9.97 -8.80 -0.29
CA GLY A 85 -10.75 -9.39 0.79
C GLY A 85 -11.46 -8.36 1.68
N ILE A 86 -11.56 -7.10 1.26
CA ILE A 86 -12.23 -6.04 2.02
C ILE A 86 -13.73 -6.11 1.77
N THR A 87 -14.49 -6.40 2.84
CA THR A 87 -15.94 -6.58 2.79
C THR A 87 -16.72 -5.35 3.22
N ASP A 88 -16.09 -4.45 4.00
CA ASP A 88 -16.70 -3.20 4.44
C ASP A 88 -15.64 -2.14 4.74
N ILE A 89 -15.88 -0.90 4.30
CA ILE A 89 -15.11 0.27 4.69
C ILE A 89 -16.09 1.33 5.18
N GLN A 90 -15.91 1.77 6.41
CA GLN A 90 -16.67 2.86 7.03
C GLN A 90 -15.87 4.15 7.00
N TYR A 91 -16.57 5.27 6.85
CA TYR A 91 -15.97 6.59 6.78
C TYR A 91 -16.49 7.51 7.88
N ASN A 92 -15.67 8.45 8.31
CA ASN A 92 -16.07 9.51 9.23
C ASN A 92 -16.66 10.72 8.47
N CYS A 93 -17.05 11.78 9.18
CA CYS A 93 -17.61 13.00 8.60
C CYS A 93 -16.63 13.78 7.71
N LEU A 94 -15.34 13.45 7.74
CA LEU A 94 -14.30 14.05 6.88
C LEU A 94 -14.05 13.21 5.62
N ASN A 95 -14.86 12.17 5.35
CA ASN A 95 -14.62 11.17 4.31
C ASN A 95 -13.28 10.43 4.44
N LEU A 96 -12.77 10.27 5.66
CA LEU A 96 -11.59 9.47 5.96
C LEU A 96 -12.02 8.08 6.45
N PRO A 97 -11.38 6.98 6.02
CA PRO A 97 -11.68 5.63 6.50
C PRO A 97 -11.59 5.55 8.02
N SER A 98 -12.64 5.14 8.70
CA SER A 98 -12.65 4.95 10.16
C SER A 98 -12.52 3.48 10.57
N ALA A 99 -13.01 2.56 9.73
CA ALA A 99 -12.87 1.12 9.92
C ALA A 99 -12.82 0.40 8.59
N VAL A 100 -12.00 -0.65 8.51
CA VAL A 100 -11.93 -1.59 7.40
C VAL A 100 -12.14 -2.98 7.95
N THR A 101 -13.00 -3.78 7.33
CA THR A 101 -13.29 -5.17 7.71
C THR A 101 -12.93 -6.10 6.56
N PHE A 102 -12.20 -7.16 6.86
CA PHE A 102 -11.80 -8.18 5.91
C PHE A 102 -12.66 -9.44 6.02
N SER A 103 -12.67 -10.23 4.97
CA SER A 103 -13.46 -11.48 4.87
C SER A 103 -13.03 -12.56 5.87
N ASP A 104 -11.79 -12.52 6.36
CA ASP A 104 -11.25 -13.41 7.40
C ASP A 104 -11.59 -12.97 8.83
N GLY A 105 -12.32 -11.86 8.99
CA GLY A 105 -12.66 -11.25 10.27
C GLY A 105 -11.59 -10.31 10.83
N SER A 106 -10.49 -10.10 10.12
CA SER A 106 -9.50 -9.08 10.47
C SER A 106 -10.10 -7.68 10.33
N THR A 107 -9.63 -6.73 11.14
CA THR A 107 -10.10 -5.34 11.08
C THR A 107 -8.94 -4.36 11.23
N ILE A 108 -9.10 -3.20 10.58
CA ILE A 108 -8.26 -2.02 10.83
C ILE A 108 -9.19 -0.89 11.25
N THR A 109 -8.85 -0.19 12.32
CA THR A 109 -9.59 1.02 12.72
C THR A 109 -8.64 2.20 12.84
N TYR A 110 -9.16 3.39 12.52
CA TYR A 110 -8.39 4.62 12.49
C TYR A 110 -9.03 5.69 13.39
N VAL A 111 -8.20 6.48 14.05
CA VAL A 111 -8.61 7.67 14.79
C VAL A 111 -7.92 8.88 14.20
N TYR A 112 -8.68 9.94 13.96
CA TYR A 112 -8.18 11.19 13.40
C TYR A 112 -8.49 12.38 14.32
N ALA A 113 -7.65 13.39 14.25
CA ALA A 113 -7.97 14.71 14.77
C ALA A 113 -9.01 15.41 13.88
N ALA A 114 -9.53 16.54 14.32
CA ALA A 114 -10.55 17.31 13.58
C ALA A 114 -10.04 17.88 12.25
N ASP A 115 -8.74 18.05 12.10
CA ASP A 115 -8.08 18.49 10.86
C ASP A 115 -7.75 17.34 9.89
N GLY A 116 -8.11 16.09 10.24
CA GLY A 116 -7.82 14.90 9.45
C GLY A 116 -6.46 14.26 9.71
N THR A 117 -5.67 14.78 10.65
CA THR A 117 -4.40 14.16 11.04
C THR A 117 -4.64 12.77 11.66
N LYS A 118 -4.01 11.73 11.14
CA LYS A 118 -4.11 10.36 11.67
C LYS A 118 -3.40 10.30 13.03
N LEU A 119 -4.13 9.92 14.09
CA LEU A 119 -3.63 9.83 15.46
C LEU A 119 -3.36 8.40 15.89
N ARG A 120 -4.17 7.45 15.42
CA ARG A 120 -4.06 6.05 15.81
C ARG A 120 -4.54 5.13 14.72
N THR A 121 -3.86 3.99 14.59
CA THR A 121 -4.31 2.82 13.83
C THR A 121 -4.31 1.61 14.75
N VAL A 122 -5.37 0.78 14.67
CA VAL A 122 -5.43 -0.50 15.37
C VAL A 122 -5.67 -1.60 14.36
N HIS A 123 -4.73 -2.52 14.24
CA HIS A 123 -4.83 -3.73 13.43
C HIS A 123 -5.21 -4.91 14.32
N LYS A 124 -6.25 -5.63 13.92
CA LYS A 124 -6.68 -6.89 14.55
C LYS A 124 -6.60 -8.01 13.52
N ILE A 125 -5.61 -8.88 13.63
CA ILE A 125 -5.32 -9.94 12.65
C ILE A 125 -5.11 -11.25 13.40
N GLY A 126 -5.90 -12.30 13.07
CA GLY A 126 -5.74 -13.64 13.66
C GLY A 126 -5.78 -13.66 15.19
N GLY A 127 -6.55 -12.74 15.82
CA GLY A 127 -6.64 -12.60 17.26
C GLY A 127 -5.55 -11.74 17.92
N ALA A 128 -4.50 -11.39 17.20
CA ALA A 128 -3.49 -10.42 17.66
C ALA A 128 -3.97 -8.98 17.41
N THR A 129 -3.63 -8.08 18.33
CA THR A 129 -3.94 -6.65 18.18
C THR A 129 -2.64 -5.85 18.24
N THR A 130 -2.41 -5.03 17.21
CA THR A 130 -1.31 -4.08 17.16
C THR A 130 -1.88 -2.67 17.11
N THR A 131 -1.47 -1.81 18.02
CA THR A 131 -1.87 -0.40 18.08
C THR A 131 -0.67 0.47 17.72
N THR A 132 -0.85 1.36 16.74
CA THR A 132 0.15 2.38 16.38
C THR A 132 -0.42 3.75 16.70
N ASP A 133 0.29 4.52 17.53
CA ASP A 133 -0.04 5.91 17.87
C ASP A 133 0.94 6.87 17.18
N TYR A 134 0.42 7.94 16.60
CA TYR A 134 1.18 8.98 15.89
C TYR A 134 1.14 10.27 16.71
N CYS A 135 2.26 10.61 17.34
CA CYS A 135 2.42 11.79 18.18
C CYS A 135 3.41 12.77 17.52
N GLY A 136 2.92 13.52 16.52
CA GLY A 136 3.78 14.33 15.68
C GLY A 136 4.73 13.46 14.87
N ASN A 137 6.03 13.58 15.11
CA ASN A 137 7.05 12.79 14.45
C ASN A 137 7.49 11.54 15.25
N VAL A 138 6.87 11.27 16.41
CA VAL A 138 7.13 10.06 17.21
C VAL A 138 6.02 9.05 16.98
N VAL A 139 6.42 7.83 16.61
CA VAL A 139 5.52 6.69 16.42
C VAL A 139 5.67 5.73 17.60
N TYR A 140 4.56 5.37 18.20
CA TYR A 140 4.48 4.36 19.25
C TYR A 140 3.85 3.09 18.70
N GLU A 141 4.28 1.95 19.17
CA GLU A 141 3.64 0.67 18.90
C GLU A 141 3.32 -0.03 20.23
N ASN A 142 2.05 -0.38 20.42
CA ASN A 142 1.55 -1.00 21.66
C ASN A 142 1.94 -0.22 22.92
N GLY A 143 1.96 1.12 22.84
CA GLY A 143 2.30 2.02 23.93
C GLY A 143 3.80 2.23 24.16
N ALA A 144 4.69 1.53 23.44
CA ALA A 144 6.12 1.74 23.49
C ALA A 144 6.60 2.66 22.36
N GLN A 145 7.54 3.55 22.63
CA GLN A 145 8.18 4.38 21.61
C GLN A 145 8.91 3.50 20.61
N LYS A 146 8.60 3.64 19.32
CA LYS A 146 9.19 2.81 18.24
C LYS A 146 10.12 3.62 17.36
N LEU A 147 9.63 4.69 16.77
CA LEU A 147 10.38 5.49 15.79
C LEU A 147 10.27 6.98 16.11
N LEU A 148 11.34 7.71 15.86
CA LEU A 148 11.34 9.15 15.66
C LEU A 148 11.60 9.42 14.18
N ILE A 149 10.61 9.97 13.48
CA ILE A 149 10.68 10.28 12.05
C ILE A 149 11.30 11.67 11.87
N THR A 150 12.24 11.79 10.93
CA THR A 150 12.87 13.05 10.54
C THR A 150 12.77 13.25 9.02
N GLU A 151 13.11 14.42 8.51
CA GLU A 151 13.17 14.68 7.07
C GLU A 151 14.21 13.78 6.37
N GLU A 152 15.32 13.50 7.06
CA GLU A 152 16.45 12.74 6.54
C GLU A 152 16.30 11.22 6.70
N GLY A 153 15.35 10.76 7.55
CA GLY A 153 15.20 9.34 7.83
C GLY A 153 14.45 9.06 9.13
N TYR A 154 14.96 8.15 9.94
CA TYR A 154 14.33 7.81 11.23
C TYR A 154 15.37 7.32 12.26
N ILE A 155 14.96 7.37 13.51
CA ILE A 155 15.70 6.81 14.64
C ILE A 155 14.84 5.71 15.27
N THR A 156 15.39 4.52 15.48
CA THR A 156 14.74 3.49 16.30
C THR A 156 14.96 3.82 17.77
N LEU A 157 13.85 4.03 18.52
CA LEU A 157 13.92 4.50 19.91
C LEU A 157 14.20 3.38 20.91
N SER A 158 14.16 2.11 20.48
CA SER A 158 14.51 0.96 21.30
C SER A 158 16.04 0.82 21.54
N ASP A 159 16.85 1.25 20.55
CA ASP A 159 18.31 1.08 20.56
C ASP A 159 19.07 2.32 20.09
N ASN A 160 18.35 3.42 19.86
CA ASN A 160 18.87 4.73 19.43
C ASN A 160 19.75 4.68 18.17
N LYS A 161 19.40 3.81 17.21
CA LYS A 161 20.09 3.74 15.92
C LYS A 161 19.48 4.69 14.90
N TYR A 162 20.37 5.29 14.10
CA TYR A 162 20.03 6.25 13.07
C TYR A 162 20.00 5.59 11.70
N TYR A 163 18.95 5.90 10.92
CA TYR A 163 18.76 5.46 9.55
C TYR A 163 18.45 6.64 8.67
N TYR A 164 19.01 6.66 7.47
CA TYR A 164 18.89 7.76 6.52
C TYR A 164 18.24 7.28 5.23
N TYR A 165 17.40 8.12 4.65
CA TYR A 165 16.73 7.88 3.37
C TYR A 165 17.50 8.52 2.24
N LEU A 166 17.80 7.75 1.20
CA LEU A 166 18.17 8.28 -0.11
C LEU A 166 16.90 8.26 -0.96
N LYS A 167 16.39 9.46 -1.23
CA LYS A 167 15.13 9.67 -1.95
C LYS A 167 15.40 10.02 -3.41
N ASP A 168 14.47 9.65 -4.29
CA ASP A 168 14.45 10.18 -5.66
C ASP A 168 13.77 11.56 -5.71
N HIS A 169 13.70 12.13 -6.92
CA HIS A 169 13.13 13.46 -7.17
C HIS A 169 11.63 13.57 -6.86
N GLN A 170 10.93 12.46 -6.68
CA GLN A 170 9.51 12.40 -6.28
C GLN A 170 9.34 12.18 -4.77
N GLY A 171 10.42 12.07 -4.00
CA GLY A 171 10.38 11.80 -2.58
C GLY A 171 10.18 10.32 -2.21
N ASN A 172 10.40 9.40 -3.17
CA ASN A 172 10.32 7.97 -2.89
C ASN A 172 11.58 7.50 -2.15
N ASN A 173 11.42 6.74 -1.08
CA ASN A 173 12.53 6.14 -0.35
C ASN A 173 13.14 5.00 -1.17
N ARG A 174 14.26 5.28 -1.86
CA ARG A 174 14.95 4.33 -2.75
C ARG A 174 15.94 3.45 -2.00
N VAL A 175 16.66 4.03 -1.04
CA VAL A 175 17.64 3.32 -0.23
C VAL A 175 17.52 3.78 1.21
N VAL A 176 17.65 2.85 2.14
CA VAL A 176 17.83 3.13 3.57
C VAL A 176 19.24 2.71 3.95
N ILE A 177 20.00 3.62 4.55
CA ILE A 177 21.33 3.34 5.08
C ILE A 177 21.35 3.54 6.60
N ASN A 178 22.14 2.76 7.31
CA ASN A 178 22.33 2.93 8.73
C ASN A 178 23.43 3.99 9.03
N GLN A 179 23.64 4.28 10.30
CA GLN A 179 24.61 5.27 10.77
C GLN A 179 26.08 4.94 10.44
N SER A 180 26.40 3.71 10.04
CA SER A 180 27.73 3.31 9.59
C SER A 180 27.87 3.41 8.05
N GLY A 181 26.82 3.81 7.32
CA GLY A 181 26.77 3.89 5.87
C GLY A 181 26.43 2.57 5.18
N ALA A 182 26.12 1.51 5.93
CA ALA A 182 25.70 0.25 5.34
C ALA A 182 24.26 0.33 4.82
N VAL A 183 24.02 -0.27 3.64
CA VAL A 183 22.68 -0.35 3.04
C VAL A 183 21.87 -1.40 3.79
N GLU A 184 20.72 -0.99 4.34
CA GLU A 184 19.78 -1.84 5.06
C GLU A 184 18.60 -2.25 4.16
N GLU A 185 18.19 -1.35 3.26
CA GLU A 185 17.05 -1.57 2.39
C GLU A 185 17.24 -0.85 1.05
N THR A 186 16.79 -1.50 -0.03
CA THR A 186 16.67 -0.89 -1.37
C THR A 186 15.27 -1.14 -1.91
N ASN A 187 14.66 -0.13 -2.53
CA ASN A 187 13.32 -0.21 -3.09
C ASN A 187 13.29 0.24 -4.55
N HIS A 188 12.63 -0.54 -5.37
CA HIS A 188 12.30 -0.19 -6.75
C HIS A 188 10.78 -0.22 -6.91
N TYR A 189 10.24 0.85 -7.53
CA TYR A 189 8.80 1.02 -7.65
C TYR A 189 8.33 0.97 -9.09
N TYR A 190 7.14 0.44 -9.30
CA TYR A 190 6.35 0.67 -10.50
C TYR A 190 5.83 2.11 -10.53
N LEU A 191 5.32 2.56 -11.67
CA LEU A 191 4.87 3.95 -11.87
C LEU A 191 3.80 4.39 -10.87
N PHE A 192 2.93 3.47 -10.45
CA PHE A 192 1.86 3.72 -9.47
C PHE A 192 2.22 3.28 -8.04
N GLY A 193 3.51 3.15 -7.72
CA GLY A 193 3.99 2.95 -6.35
C GLY A 193 4.10 1.50 -5.86
N GLY A 194 3.66 0.52 -6.64
CA GLY A 194 3.87 -0.89 -6.29
C GLY A 194 5.36 -1.22 -6.22
N VAL A 195 5.79 -1.92 -5.17
CA VAL A 195 7.19 -2.32 -4.99
C VAL A 195 7.46 -3.57 -5.82
N PHE A 196 8.26 -3.45 -6.90
CA PHE A 196 8.58 -4.61 -7.75
C PHE A 196 9.88 -5.31 -7.38
N ALA A 197 10.76 -4.66 -6.65
CA ALA A 197 11.96 -5.25 -6.09
C ALA A 197 12.29 -4.53 -4.79
N SER A 198 12.50 -5.27 -3.74
CA SER A 198 12.93 -4.81 -2.45
C SER A 198 13.88 -5.82 -1.86
N SER A 199 14.86 -5.33 -1.14
CA SER A 199 15.61 -6.14 -0.18
C SER A 199 14.77 -6.33 1.10
N THR A 200 15.38 -6.56 2.23
CA THR A 200 14.67 -6.66 3.51
C THR A 200 13.87 -5.37 3.78
N SER A 201 12.60 -5.50 4.12
CA SER A 201 11.78 -4.35 4.53
C SER A 201 12.01 -4.05 6.00
N THR A 202 12.67 -2.94 6.31
CA THR A 202 13.06 -2.54 7.66
C THR A 202 12.13 -1.51 8.29
N GLN A 203 11.35 -0.81 7.46
CA GLN A 203 10.45 0.26 7.89
C GLN A 203 9.29 0.44 6.87
N PRO A 204 8.13 0.99 7.29
CA PRO A 204 6.94 1.04 6.43
C PRO A 204 6.92 2.22 5.43
N TYR A 205 7.75 3.25 5.58
CA TYR A 205 7.68 4.45 4.74
C TYR A 205 8.38 4.24 3.39
N LYS A 206 7.62 4.20 2.30
CA LYS A 206 8.09 3.79 0.96
C LYS A 206 7.87 4.89 -0.10
N TYR A 207 6.88 4.67 -0.96
CA TYR A 207 6.53 5.55 -2.07
C TYR A 207 6.02 6.90 -1.56
N ASN A 208 6.53 8.02 -2.13
CA ASN A 208 6.24 9.38 -1.67
C ASN A 208 6.46 9.59 -0.16
N SER A 209 7.38 8.84 0.46
CA SER A 209 7.59 8.83 1.92
C SER A 209 6.32 8.52 2.73
N LYS A 210 5.32 7.87 2.12
CA LYS A 210 4.09 7.45 2.81
C LYS A 210 4.26 6.08 3.41
N GLU A 211 3.50 5.83 4.48
CA GLU A 211 3.36 4.52 5.10
C GLU A 211 2.71 3.56 4.09
N TYR A 212 3.33 2.41 3.92
CA TYR A 212 2.86 1.33 3.06
C TYR A 212 2.08 0.35 3.94
N ASP A 213 0.75 0.41 3.85
CA ASP A 213 -0.19 -0.42 4.59
C ASP A 213 -0.64 -1.66 3.77
#